data_a47a1461a1509029a33796d6539032a9
#
_entry.id   a47a1461a1509029a33796d6539032a9
#
_cell.length_a   1.000
_cell.length_b   1.000
_cell.length_c   1.000
_cell.angle_alpha   90.00
_cell.angle_beta   90.00
_cell.angle_gamma   90.00
#
_symmetry.space_group_name_H-M   'P 1'
#
loop_
_entity.id
_entity.type
_entity.pdbx_description
1 polymer ?
#
loop_
_entity_poly.entity_id
_entity_poly.type
_entity_poly.pdbx_seq_one_letter_code
_entity_poly.pdbx_strand_id
1 'polypeptide(L)'
;MAEKFPETILKVRMSSKDSHYAGNLVDGSRILNLFGDLATELTIRYDGDEGLLKAYDNIEFLQPVYSGDFIEVKGKITKVGKTSRKIVFEAYKIITSIETSFDSSCDVLESPILVAKASGTCVVLKNKQRK
;
A
#
# COMPACT_ATOMS: atom_id res chain seq x y z
N MET A 1 -6.92 27.20 -9.70
CA MET A 1 -6.19 26.40 -8.70
C MET A 1 -6.28 24.92 -9.04
N ALA A 2 -5.19 24.21 -8.89
CA ALA A 2 -5.21 22.76 -9.09
C ALA A 2 -6.03 22.11 -7.97
N GLU A 3 -6.89 21.17 -8.34
CA GLU A 3 -7.63 20.39 -7.37
C GLU A 3 -6.66 19.49 -6.60
N LYS A 4 -6.79 19.48 -5.28
CA LYS A 4 -5.97 18.66 -4.43
C LYS A 4 -6.75 17.43 -3.96
N PHE A 5 -6.31 16.26 -4.40
CA PHE A 5 -6.89 14.99 -3.99
C PHE A 5 -6.24 14.44 -2.74
N PRO A 6 -6.95 13.61 -1.96
CA PRO A 6 -6.38 13.04 -0.75
C PRO A 6 -5.24 12.07 -1.04
N GLU A 7 -4.31 12.01 -0.10
CA GLU A 7 -3.26 11.00 -0.06
C GLU A 7 -3.17 10.44 1.36
N THR A 8 -2.67 9.22 1.52
CA THR A 8 -2.59 8.57 2.82
C THR A 8 -1.37 7.66 2.91
N ILE A 9 -0.97 7.42 4.14
CA ILE A 9 0.21 6.61 4.47
C ILE A 9 -0.17 5.66 5.60
N LEU A 10 0.29 4.41 5.50
CA LEU A 10 0.14 3.41 6.55
C LEU A 10 1.48 2.73 6.77
N LYS A 11 1.86 2.54 8.03
CA LYS A 11 3.09 1.86 8.40
C LYS A 11 2.73 0.57 9.14
N VAL A 12 3.26 -0.56 8.67
CA VAL A 12 2.94 -1.89 9.21
C VAL A 12 4.21 -2.71 9.33
N ARG A 13 4.35 -3.43 10.45
CA ARG A 13 5.40 -4.43 10.58
C ARG A 13 4.87 -5.77 10.08
N MET A 14 5.64 -6.44 9.22
CA MET A 14 5.31 -7.79 8.76
C MET A 14 5.53 -8.78 9.90
N SER A 15 4.51 -9.60 10.18
CA SER A 15 4.60 -10.65 11.19
C SER A 15 4.99 -11.97 10.56
N SER A 16 5.27 -12.97 11.39
CA SER A 16 5.53 -14.33 10.90
C SER A 16 4.33 -14.93 10.17
N LYS A 17 3.12 -14.46 10.47
CA LYS A 17 1.88 -14.88 9.78
C LYS A 17 1.80 -14.35 8.36
N ASP A 18 2.52 -13.27 8.05
CA ASP A 18 2.53 -12.68 6.71
C ASP A 18 3.48 -13.41 5.76
N SER A 19 4.41 -14.21 6.29
CA SER A 19 5.30 -14.98 5.46
C SER A 19 4.59 -16.24 4.96
N HIS A 20 4.42 -16.33 3.65
CA HIS A 20 3.73 -17.44 3.00
C HIS A 20 4.71 -18.44 2.38
N TYR A 21 5.86 -17.96 1.96
CA TYR A 21 6.89 -18.76 1.30
C TYR A 21 8.03 -19.10 2.24
N ALA A 22 8.88 -20.05 1.83
CA ALA A 22 10.07 -20.45 2.57
C ALA A 22 11.01 -19.27 2.81
N GLY A 23 11.83 -19.32 3.85
CA GLY A 23 12.78 -18.27 4.17
C GLY A 23 12.16 -17.02 4.74
N ASN A 24 10.97 -17.13 5.33
CA ASN A 24 10.23 -16.00 5.91
C ASN A 24 9.81 -14.94 4.87
N LEU A 25 9.71 -15.34 3.61
CA LEU A 25 9.34 -14.45 2.51
C LEU A 25 7.84 -14.14 2.56
N VAL A 26 7.51 -12.85 2.57
CA VAL A 26 6.13 -12.36 2.52
C VAL A 26 5.66 -12.35 1.07
N ASP A 27 4.45 -12.87 0.84
CA ASP A 27 3.88 -12.89 -0.51
C ASP A 27 3.32 -11.53 -0.92
N GLY A 28 3.25 -11.30 -2.23
CA GLY A 28 2.77 -10.04 -2.77
C GLY A 28 1.33 -9.72 -2.43
N SER A 29 0.50 -10.75 -2.20
CA SER A 29 -0.91 -10.53 -1.83
C SER A 29 -1.07 -9.77 -0.52
N ARG A 30 -0.11 -9.90 0.41
CA ARG A 30 -0.13 -9.12 1.66
C ARG A 30 0.04 -7.62 1.38
N ILE A 31 0.93 -7.28 0.45
CA ILE A 31 1.14 -5.88 0.04
C ILE A 31 -0.12 -5.35 -0.65
N LEU A 32 -0.73 -6.14 -1.53
CA LEU A 32 -1.97 -5.74 -2.19
C LEU A 32 -3.12 -5.56 -1.20
N ASN A 33 -3.15 -6.34 -0.14
CA ASN A 33 -4.12 -6.19 0.94
C ASN A 33 -3.98 -4.80 1.59
N LEU A 34 -2.74 -4.35 1.83
CA LEU A 34 -2.49 -3.02 2.37
C LEU A 34 -2.88 -1.91 1.38
N PHE A 35 -2.63 -2.11 0.10
CA PHE A 35 -3.08 -1.16 -0.93
C PHE A 35 -4.60 -1.05 -0.95
N GLY A 36 -5.30 -2.16 -0.74
CA GLY A 36 -6.76 -2.16 -0.62
C GLY A 36 -7.26 -1.31 0.55
N ASP A 37 -6.57 -1.38 1.69
CA ASP A 37 -6.91 -0.56 2.86
C ASP A 37 -6.70 0.93 2.56
N LEU A 38 -5.61 1.28 1.88
CA LEU A 38 -5.36 2.66 1.47
C LEU A 38 -6.42 3.16 0.49
N ALA A 39 -6.81 2.33 -0.48
CA ALA A 39 -7.83 2.68 -1.45
C ALA A 39 -9.16 2.99 -0.75
N THR A 40 -9.53 2.17 0.22
CA THR A 40 -10.74 2.36 1.00
C THR A 40 -10.70 3.65 1.81
N GLU A 41 -9.58 3.92 2.47
CA GLU A 41 -9.42 5.17 3.21
C GLU A 41 -9.53 6.38 2.30
N LEU A 42 -8.92 6.32 1.12
CA LEU A 42 -8.93 7.43 0.16
C LEU A 42 -10.35 7.73 -0.36
N THR A 43 -11.12 6.70 -0.68
CA THR A 43 -12.51 6.90 -1.13
C THR A 43 -13.39 7.39 0.01
N ILE A 44 -13.18 6.94 1.24
CA ILE A 44 -13.89 7.47 2.40
C ILE A 44 -13.59 8.96 2.57
N ARG A 45 -12.33 9.35 2.48
CA ARG A 45 -11.93 10.76 2.63
C ARG A 45 -12.49 11.64 1.53
N TYR A 46 -12.50 11.13 0.29
CA TYR A 46 -12.96 11.92 -0.85
C TYR A 46 -14.48 11.91 -0.98
N ASP A 47 -15.12 10.75 -0.85
CA ASP A 47 -16.54 10.58 -1.15
C ASP A 47 -17.43 10.35 0.08
N GLY A 48 -16.85 10.02 1.22
CA GLY A 48 -17.62 9.61 2.40
C GLY A 48 -18.20 8.21 2.28
N ASP A 49 -17.65 7.38 1.40
CA ASP A 49 -18.10 6.01 1.15
C ASP A 49 -16.89 5.14 0.85
N GLU A 50 -16.98 3.86 1.25
CA GLU A 50 -15.88 2.91 1.03
C GLU A 50 -15.58 2.68 -0.46
N GLY A 51 -16.58 2.74 -1.30
CA GLY A 51 -16.44 2.38 -2.70
C GLY A 51 -15.99 0.93 -2.87
N LEU A 52 -15.50 0.62 -4.05
CA LEU A 52 -14.96 -0.69 -4.38
C LEU A 52 -13.73 -0.53 -5.24
N LEU A 53 -12.69 -1.28 -4.93
CA LEU A 53 -11.52 -1.38 -5.80
C LEU A 53 -11.90 -2.30 -6.96
N LYS A 54 -12.06 -1.72 -8.14
CA LYS A 54 -12.54 -2.43 -9.32
C LYS A 54 -11.45 -3.21 -10.02
N ALA A 55 -10.29 -2.60 -10.19
CA ALA A 55 -9.22 -3.21 -10.96
C ALA A 55 -7.88 -2.55 -10.67
N TYR A 56 -6.81 -3.32 -10.79
CA TYR A 56 -5.46 -2.80 -10.97
C TYR A 56 -5.16 -2.80 -12.45
N ASP A 57 -4.53 -1.74 -12.95
CA ASP A 57 -4.02 -1.71 -14.32
C ASP A 57 -2.52 -1.95 -14.36
N ASN A 58 -1.84 -1.87 -13.23
CA ASN A 58 -0.43 -2.20 -13.11
C ASN A 58 -0.10 -2.63 -11.69
N ILE A 59 0.70 -3.68 -11.56
CA ILE A 59 1.24 -4.16 -10.29
C ILE A 59 2.67 -4.63 -10.57
N GLU A 60 3.62 -4.13 -9.78
CA GLU A 60 5.01 -4.57 -9.87
C GLU A 60 5.56 -4.86 -8.48
N PHE A 61 6.14 -6.04 -8.32
CA PHE A 61 6.87 -6.42 -7.11
C PHE A 61 8.35 -6.34 -7.43
N LEU A 62 9.05 -5.43 -6.78
CA LEU A 62 10.40 -5.02 -7.17
C LEU A 62 11.50 -5.58 -6.28
N GLN A 63 11.21 -5.77 -4.99
CA GLN A 63 12.17 -6.28 -4.02
C GLN A 63 11.46 -7.19 -3.02
N PRO A 64 12.14 -8.21 -2.49
CA PRO A 64 11.53 -9.12 -1.52
C PRO A 64 11.27 -8.44 -0.17
N VAL A 65 10.21 -8.90 0.48
CA VAL A 65 9.82 -8.46 1.82
C VAL A 65 9.82 -9.70 2.72
N TYR A 66 10.35 -9.55 3.92
CA TYR A 66 10.47 -10.65 4.89
C TYR A 66 9.71 -10.33 6.17
N SER A 67 9.31 -11.38 6.89
CA SER A 67 8.71 -11.19 8.21
C SER A 67 9.67 -10.40 9.10
N GLY A 68 9.12 -9.45 9.87
CA GLY A 68 9.90 -8.54 10.68
C GLY A 68 10.20 -7.21 10.01
N ASP A 69 10.14 -7.12 8.69
CA ASP A 69 10.36 -5.86 7.97
C ASP A 69 9.24 -4.86 8.30
N PHE A 70 9.61 -3.60 8.44
CA PHE A 70 8.63 -2.51 8.55
C PHE A 70 8.42 -1.91 7.16
N ILE A 71 7.16 -1.87 6.75
CA ILE A 71 6.76 -1.40 5.42
C ILE A 71 5.91 -0.16 5.58
N GLU A 72 6.24 0.88 4.82
CA GLU A 72 5.44 2.08 4.70
C GLU A 72 4.76 2.09 3.35
N VAL A 73 3.43 2.06 3.34
CA VAL A 73 2.66 2.08 2.11
C VAL A 73 2.02 3.45 1.94
N LYS A 74 2.03 3.95 0.72
CA LYS A 74 1.51 5.27 0.35
C LYS A 74 0.52 5.13 -0.78
N GLY A 75 -0.55 5.89 -0.72
CA GLY A 75 -1.53 5.93 -1.79
C GLY A 75 -2.06 7.35 -1.99
N LYS A 76 -2.42 7.67 -3.22
CA LYS A 76 -3.05 8.96 -3.53
C LYS A 76 -3.97 8.82 -4.73
N ILE A 77 -5.05 9.60 -4.69
CA ILE A 77 -5.93 9.74 -5.85
C ILE A 77 -5.24 10.68 -6.84
N THR A 78 -5.18 10.28 -8.09
CA THR A 78 -4.55 11.08 -9.15
C THR A 78 -5.54 11.62 -10.17
N LYS A 79 -6.71 10.99 -10.29
CA LYS A 79 -7.73 11.42 -11.25
C LYS A 79 -9.11 11.00 -10.75
N VAL A 80 -10.09 11.87 -10.96
CA VAL A 80 -11.48 11.63 -10.57
C VAL A 80 -12.38 11.76 -11.79
N GLY A 81 -13.14 10.71 -12.09
CA GLY A 81 -14.21 10.72 -13.08
C GLY A 81 -15.57 10.83 -12.38
N LYS A 82 -16.65 10.56 -13.10
CA LYS A 82 -18.01 10.61 -12.54
C LYS A 82 -18.18 9.62 -11.38
N THR A 83 -17.69 8.39 -11.54
CA THR A 83 -17.74 7.34 -10.53
C THR A 83 -16.38 6.73 -10.27
N SER A 84 -15.38 6.99 -11.11
CA SER A 84 -14.04 6.40 -11.01
C SER A 84 -13.09 7.28 -10.22
N ARG A 85 -12.24 6.62 -9.43
CA ARG A 85 -11.15 7.27 -8.69
C ARG A 85 -9.87 6.51 -9.02
N LYS A 86 -8.98 7.12 -9.77
CA LYS A 86 -7.69 6.52 -10.10
C LYS A 86 -6.73 6.73 -8.95
N ILE A 87 -6.07 5.66 -8.51
CA ILE A 87 -5.19 5.67 -7.35
C ILE A 87 -3.84 5.07 -7.73
N VAL A 88 -2.76 5.67 -7.25
CA VAL A 88 -1.41 5.10 -7.35
C VAL A 88 -0.93 4.73 -5.96
N PHE A 89 -0.18 3.63 -5.89
CA PHE A 89 0.31 3.04 -4.63
C PHE A 89 1.80 2.76 -4.71
N GLU A 90 2.47 2.95 -3.57
CA GLU A 90 3.88 2.57 -3.41
C GLU A 90 4.06 1.94 -2.03
N ALA A 91 4.93 0.93 -1.95
CA ALA A 91 5.32 0.31 -0.70
C ALA A 91 6.83 0.36 -0.55
N TYR A 92 7.29 0.82 0.61
CA TYR A 92 8.71 0.98 0.92
C TYR A 92 9.08 0.16 2.13
N LYS A 93 10.22 -0.52 2.07
CA LYS A 93 10.86 -1.11 3.25
C LYS A 93 11.65 0.00 3.94
N ILE A 94 11.40 0.21 5.23
CA ILE A 94 12.02 1.29 6.00
C ILE A 94 12.90 0.78 7.14
N ILE A 95 12.64 -0.42 7.65
CA ILE A 95 13.43 -1.10 8.69
C ILE A 95 13.51 -2.57 8.31
N THR A 96 14.68 -3.16 8.46
CA THR A 96 14.89 -4.58 8.13
C THR A 96 15.86 -5.22 9.08
N SER A 97 15.77 -6.54 9.21
CA SER A 97 16.73 -7.34 9.96
C SER A 97 18.07 -7.34 9.26
N ILE A 98 19.15 -7.33 10.05
CA ILE A 98 20.51 -7.43 9.53
C ILE A 98 21.20 -8.64 10.15
N GLU A 99 22.18 -9.16 9.45
CA GLU A 99 22.94 -10.31 9.91
C GLU A 99 24.07 -9.85 10.85
N THR A 100 23.96 -10.25 12.10
CA THR A 100 25.00 -10.02 13.13
C THR A 100 25.08 -11.27 13.99
N SER A 101 25.87 -11.22 15.07
CA SER A 101 25.91 -12.30 16.06
C SER A 101 24.62 -12.43 16.88
N PHE A 102 23.69 -11.48 16.73
CA PHE A 102 22.39 -11.49 17.43
C PHE A 102 21.25 -11.53 16.42
N ASP A 103 20.30 -12.46 16.61
CA ASP A 103 19.16 -12.62 15.72
C ASP A 103 18.20 -11.43 15.73
N SER A 104 18.26 -10.62 16.78
CA SER A 104 17.36 -9.46 16.98
C SER A 104 17.88 -8.17 16.34
N SER A 105 19.03 -8.18 15.68
CA SER A 105 19.59 -6.98 15.10
C SER A 105 18.79 -6.48 13.90
N CYS A 106 18.46 -5.20 13.91
CA CYS A 106 17.69 -4.53 12.85
C CYS A 106 18.27 -3.13 12.60
N ASP A 107 18.15 -2.66 11.37
CA ASP A 107 18.55 -1.30 11.00
C ASP A 107 17.39 -0.51 10.39
N VAL A 108 17.34 0.77 10.74
CA VAL A 108 16.55 1.74 10.00
C VAL A 108 17.34 2.08 8.73
N LEU A 109 16.72 1.90 7.59
CA LEU A 109 17.38 2.16 6.31
C LEU A 109 17.50 3.67 6.08
N GLU A 110 18.70 4.13 5.73
CA GLU A 110 18.93 5.54 5.37
C GLU A 110 18.06 5.95 4.19
N SER A 111 17.99 5.08 3.18
CA SER A 111 17.13 5.26 2.01
C SER A 111 16.12 4.13 1.97
N PRO A 112 14.83 4.44 2.14
CA PRO A 112 13.79 3.42 1.99
C PRO A 112 13.88 2.72 0.64
N ILE A 113 13.58 1.43 0.63
CA ILE A 113 13.65 0.60 -0.58
C ILE A 113 12.24 0.42 -1.14
N LEU A 114 12.02 0.84 -2.38
CA LEU A 114 10.74 0.60 -3.05
C LEU A 114 10.59 -0.90 -3.32
N VAL A 115 9.64 -1.54 -2.65
CA VAL A 115 9.43 -2.99 -2.76
C VAL A 115 8.29 -3.35 -3.71
N ALA A 116 7.31 -2.47 -3.86
CA ALA A 116 6.18 -2.68 -4.77
C ALA A 116 5.55 -1.36 -5.16
N LYS A 117 4.92 -1.33 -6.33
CA LYS A 117 4.12 -0.21 -6.78
C LYS A 117 2.95 -0.71 -7.61
N ALA A 118 1.88 0.04 -7.62
CA ALA A 118 0.68 -0.33 -8.36
C ALA A 118 -0.12 0.91 -8.74
N SER A 119 -1.02 0.74 -9.68
CA SER A 119 -2.06 1.70 -9.96
C SER A 119 -3.37 0.96 -10.20
N GLY A 120 -4.47 1.59 -9.84
CA GLY A 120 -5.77 0.95 -9.95
C GLY A 120 -6.90 1.95 -9.96
N THR A 121 -8.11 1.45 -10.06
CA THR A 121 -9.31 2.26 -10.12
C THR A 121 -10.34 1.77 -9.11
N CYS A 122 -10.80 2.70 -8.27
CA CYS A 122 -11.96 2.48 -7.40
C CYS A 122 -13.20 3.08 -8.06
N VAL A 123 -14.35 2.52 -7.71
CA VAL A 123 -15.65 3.02 -8.17
C VAL A 123 -16.49 3.37 -6.95
N VAL A 124 -17.05 4.59 -6.96
CA VAL A 124 -18.04 5.03 -5.98
C VAL A 124 -19.27 5.45 -6.76
N LEU A 125 -20.35 4.70 -6.60
CA LEU A 125 -21.59 4.98 -7.33
C LEU A 125 -22.13 6.36 -6.97
N LYS A 126 -22.77 7.01 -7.94
CA LYS A 126 -23.25 8.38 -7.79
C LYS A 126 -24.10 8.61 -6.55
N ASN A 127 -25.03 7.68 -6.28
CA ASN A 127 -25.93 7.76 -5.13
C ASN A 127 -25.24 7.51 -3.78
N LYS A 128 -23.98 7.09 -3.80
CA LYS A 128 -23.18 6.85 -2.58
C LYS A 128 -22.15 7.94 -2.34
N GLN A 129 -21.98 8.86 -3.27
CA GLN A 129 -21.07 10.00 -3.12
C GLN A 129 -21.72 11.03 -2.19
N ARG A 130 -21.16 11.15 -0.99
CA ARG A 130 -21.72 11.99 0.07
C ARG A 130 -21.02 13.36 0.17
N LYS A 131 -19.94 13.53 -0.55
CA LYS A 131 -19.13 14.75 -0.52
C LYS A 131 -18.89 15.28 -1.93
#